data_e8aae1a118942cedd09c2d27c9a7a290
#
_entry.id   e8aae1a118942cedd09c2d27c9a7a290
#
_cell.length_a   1.000
_cell.length_b   1.000
_cell.length_c   1.000
_cell.angle_alpha   90.00
_cell.angle_beta   90.00
_cell.angle_gamma   90.00
#
_symmetry.space_group_name_H-M   'P 1'
#
loop_
_entity.id
_entity.type
_entity.pdbx_description
1 polymer ?
#
loop_
_entity_poly.entity_id
_entity_poly.type
_entity_poly.pdbx_seq_one_letter_code
_entity_poly.pdbx_strand_id
1 'polypeptide(L)' 'MKSTFVEYVTSKRMAKAKELLRTTDKHSGEIALEVGYKDPHYFSFLFKKTQGLTTREYRSGGKH' A
#
# COMPACT_ATOMS: atom_id res chain seq x y z
N MET A 1 5.78 -22.22 1.47
CA MET A 1 5.45 -22.13 1.01
C MET A 1 4.85 -21.86 0.20
N LYS A 2 4.40 -21.50 -0.01
CA LYS A 2 3.82 -21.28 -0.90
C LYS A 2 3.28 -20.09 -1.05
N SER A 3 3.77 -19.09 -1.80
CA SER A 3 3.03 -17.94 -2.07
C SER A 3 1.99 -18.27 -3.05
N THR A 4 0.83 -17.76 -2.84
CA THR A 4 -0.22 -17.94 -3.77
C THR A 4 -0.13 -16.83 -4.80
N PHE A 5 -0.89 -16.98 -5.87
CA PHE A 5 -0.97 -15.94 -6.86
C PHE A 5 -1.47 -14.64 -6.23
N VAL A 6 -2.43 -14.76 -5.33
CA VAL A 6 -2.98 -13.57 -4.65
C VAL A 6 -1.91 -12.87 -3.84
N GLU A 7 -1.10 -13.63 -3.13
CA GLU A 7 -0.02 -13.04 -2.34
C GLU A 7 1.00 -12.35 -3.21
N TYR A 8 1.29 -12.93 -4.36
CA TYR A 8 2.22 -12.33 -5.29
C TYR A 8 1.70 -10.99 -5.80
N VAL A 9 0.43 -10.96 -6.20
CA VAL A 9 -0.18 -9.74 -6.70
C VAL A 9 -0.22 -8.68 -5.61
N THR A 10 -0.58 -9.06 -4.40
CA THR A 10 -0.62 -8.11 -3.29
C THR A 10 0.75 -7.52 -3.04
N SER A 11 1.78 -8.34 -3.08
CA SER A 11 3.14 -7.87 -2.86
C SER A 11 3.53 -6.84 -3.91
N LYS A 12 3.19 -7.10 -5.18
CA LYS A 12 3.49 -6.16 -6.25
C LYS A 12 2.73 -4.85 -6.07
N ARG A 13 1.47 -4.95 -5.70
CA ARG A 13 0.66 -3.74 -5.50
C ARG A 13 1.18 -2.91 -4.34
N MET A 14 1.60 -3.58 -3.26
CA MET A 14 2.13 -2.86 -2.11
C MET A 14 3.46 -2.19 -2.46
N ALA A 15 4.29 -2.83 -3.27
CA ALA A 15 5.54 -2.23 -3.70
C ALA A 15 5.28 -0.96 -4.50
N LYS A 16 4.31 -1.03 -5.41
CA LYS A 16 3.96 0.14 -6.21
C LYS A 16 3.38 1.25 -5.32
N ALA A 17 2.55 0.87 -4.37
CA ALA A 17 1.97 1.85 -3.46
C ALA A 17 3.06 2.56 -2.66
N LYS A 18 4.05 1.83 -2.19
CA LYS A 18 5.15 2.45 -1.45
C LYS A 18 5.92 3.42 -2.32
N GLU A 19 6.13 3.05 -3.57
CA GLU A 19 6.81 3.94 -4.50
C GLU A 19 6.02 5.23 -4.69
N LEU A 20 4.72 5.12 -4.90
CA LEU A 20 3.88 6.30 -5.10
C LEU A 20 3.83 7.17 -3.85
N LEU A 21 3.83 6.54 -2.68
CA LEU A 21 3.84 7.30 -1.44
C LEU A 21 5.12 8.12 -1.29
N ARG A 22 6.24 7.60 -1.79
CA ARG A 22 7.51 8.29 -1.68
C ARG A 22 7.71 9.33 -2.75
N THR A 23 7.17 9.12 -3.93
CA THR A 23 7.51 9.93 -5.09
C THR A 23 6.41 10.88 -5.54
N THR A 24 5.22 10.81 -4.94
CA THR A 24 4.12 11.68 -5.33
C THR A 24 3.44 12.23 -4.10
N ASP A 25 2.57 13.21 -4.31
CA ASP A 25 1.73 13.76 -3.25
C ASP A 25 0.33 13.20 -3.26
N LYS A 26 0.10 12.13 -3.99
CA LYS A 26 -1.22 11.56 -4.09
C LYS A 26 -1.72 11.08 -2.74
N HIS A 27 -3.02 11.24 -2.52
CA HIS A 27 -3.63 10.72 -1.30
C HIS A 27 -3.72 9.20 -1.34
N SER A 28 -3.81 8.60 -0.18
CA SER A 28 -3.89 7.14 -0.11
C SER A 28 -5.06 6.59 -0.92
N GLY A 29 -6.18 7.32 -0.96
CA GLY A 29 -7.32 6.89 -1.76
C GLY A 29 -7.00 6.83 -3.24
N GLU A 30 -6.25 7.81 -3.74
CA GLU A 30 -5.85 7.81 -5.13
C GLU A 30 -4.88 6.70 -5.42
N ILE A 31 -3.95 6.49 -4.51
CA ILE A 31 -2.97 5.42 -4.66
C ILE A 31 -3.65 4.06 -4.66
N ALA A 32 -4.66 3.89 -3.78
CA ALA A 32 -5.40 2.65 -3.74
C ALA A 32 -5.98 2.30 -5.11
N LEU A 33 -6.62 3.29 -5.74
CA LEU A 33 -7.20 3.05 -7.05
C LEU A 33 -6.14 2.76 -8.09
N GLU A 34 -5.05 3.48 -8.01
CA GLU A 34 -3.98 3.33 -8.99
C GLU A 34 -3.34 1.95 -8.94
N VAL A 35 -3.23 1.38 -7.74
CA VAL A 35 -2.63 0.05 -7.63
C VAL A 35 -3.67 -1.07 -7.71
N GLY A 36 -4.94 -0.74 -7.94
CA GLY A 36 -5.93 -1.76 -8.24
C GLY A 36 -6.95 -2.06 -7.16
N TYR A 37 -7.08 -1.22 -6.15
CA TYR A 37 -8.07 -1.44 -5.10
C TYR A 37 -9.16 -0.39 -5.19
N LYS A 38 -10.40 -0.84 -5.27
CA LYS A 38 -11.51 0.09 -5.37
C LYS A 38 -11.87 0.69 -4.03
N ASP A 39 -11.58 -0.01 -2.95
CA ASP A 39 -11.96 0.43 -1.62
C ASP A 39 -10.73 0.96 -0.90
N PRO A 40 -10.61 2.27 -0.69
CA PRO A 40 -9.43 2.82 -0.01
C PRO A 40 -9.30 2.32 1.42
N HIS A 41 -10.41 2.02 2.08
CA HIS A 41 -10.35 1.50 3.45
C HIS A 41 -9.71 0.12 3.48
N TYR A 42 -10.09 -0.72 2.52
CA TYR A 42 -9.50 -2.04 2.44
C TYR A 42 -8.01 -1.93 2.12
N PHE A 43 -7.67 -1.05 1.20
CA PHE A 43 -6.27 -0.84 0.86
C PHE A 43 -5.47 -0.39 2.09
N SER A 44 -6.00 0.56 2.85
CA SER A 44 -5.30 1.05 4.04
C SER A 44 -5.10 -0.06 5.07
N PHE A 45 -6.15 -0.87 5.27
CA PHE A 45 -6.06 -2.00 6.17
C PHE A 45 -4.97 -2.97 5.71
N LEU A 46 -4.99 -3.28 4.44
CA LEU A 46 -4.05 -4.24 3.88
C LEU A 46 -2.62 -3.71 3.94
N PHE A 47 -2.45 -2.42 3.66
CA PHE A 47 -1.14 -1.81 3.72
C PHE A 47 -0.58 -1.91 5.14
N LYS A 48 -1.39 -1.53 6.13
CA LYS A 48 -0.94 -1.61 7.50
C LYS A 48 -0.63 -3.05 7.90
N LYS A 49 -1.47 -3.98 7.48
CA LYS A 49 -1.27 -5.37 7.83
C LYS A 49 0.01 -5.95 7.23
N THR A 50 0.31 -5.60 5.99
CA THR A 50 1.46 -6.18 5.31
C THR A 50 2.75 -5.39 5.54
N GLN A 51 2.66 -4.10 5.75
CA GLN A 51 3.85 -3.27 5.90
C GLN A 51 4.16 -2.88 7.34
N GLY A 52 3.19 -3.04 8.24
CA GLY A 52 3.38 -2.70 9.63
C GLY A 52 3.19 -1.22 9.94
N LEU A 53 2.92 -0.41 8.94
CA LEU A 53 2.70 1.02 9.09
C LEU A 53 1.49 1.43 8.29
N THR A 54 0.84 2.51 8.70
CA THR A 54 -0.19 3.10 7.85
C THR A 54 0.49 3.82 6.68
N THR A 55 -0.29 4.14 5.66
CA THR A 55 0.26 4.88 4.53
C THR A 55 0.79 6.22 4.97
N ARG A 56 0.10 6.86 5.92
CA ARG A 56 0.53 8.13 6.42
C ARG A 56 1.86 8.04 7.16
N GLU A 57 1.99 7.02 8.00
CA GLU A 57 3.23 6.80 8.73
C GLU A 57 4.38 6.51 7.78
N TYR A 58 4.09 5.74 6.76
CA TYR A 58 5.11 5.41 5.78
C TYR A 58 5.59 6.66 5.05
N ARG A 59 4.64 7.51 4.66
CA ARG A 59 4.99 8.73 3.92
C ARG A 59 5.83 9.68 4.78
N SER A 60 5.58 9.71 6.07
CA SER A 60 6.33 10.62 6.93
C SER A 60 7.65 10.01 7.38
N GLY A 61 8.09 8.94 6.78
CA GLY A 61 9.39 8.37 7.06
C GLY A 61 9.38 7.18 7.97
N GLY A 62 8.18 6.70 8.35
CA GLY A 62 8.11 5.49 9.14
C GLY A 62 8.50 5.69 10.59
N LYS A 63 8.55 6.94 11.06
CA LYS A 63 8.88 7.14 12.36
C LYS A 63 7.92 7.82 13.10
N HIS A 64 7.81 7.61 14.22
CA HIS A 64 6.86 8.27 15.02
C HIS A 64 7.15 8.19 16.35
#